data_521fca31389026ab2aaac073037388e6
#
_entry.id   521fca31389026ab2aaac073037388e6
#
_cell.length_a   1.000
_cell.length_b   1.000
_cell.length_c   1.000
_cell.angle_alpha   90.00
_cell.angle_beta   90.00
_cell.angle_gamma   90.00
#
_symmetry.space_group_name_H-M   'P 1'
#
loop_
_entity.id
_entity.type
_entity.pdbx_description
1 polymer ?
#
loop_
_entity_poly.entity_id
_entity_poly.type
_entity_poly.pdbx_seq_one_letter_code
_entity_poly.pdbx_strand_id
1 'polypeptide(L)'
;MDQKSDQQPKSGIRRLAGKALLWSLTAGCFYLVYARTNAAAAREDKTLLTFIGDFFAAADWVLWLCVMMPYSIFFFLVDTHATWRVVRWFNSRAVRYRDMLPIRASAYILSLINEQIGKGAMSLYLLRRHEIPGWQAISSMVLLGMVEIYQLLIFSAVGVWLYYDLVVAASSQVALHQILITVFIVAASYFPVHLMLFRSDWFAGWRFRDNSLFSAFRQARALDYVLILLFKAPNLLLAVLVYTLSLNLFSVPVAFGQMLAFLPVIFIAAALPLPFHAGALVLWTVLFPDFPEVGIFSLVMHTFFVSFNALIGLVFLPLANRQLFDEATSVVAGVQD
;
A
#
# COMPACT_ATOMS: atom_id res chain seq x y z
N MET A 1 31.55 31.18 -29.97
CA MET A 1 30.95 30.28 -31.00
C MET A 1 30.19 29.21 -30.25
N ASP A 2 28.88 29.31 -30.38
CA ASP A 2 27.87 28.54 -29.59
C ASP A 2 27.90 27.03 -29.86
N GLN A 3 27.99 26.25 -28.79
CA GLN A 3 27.53 24.86 -28.76
C GLN A 3 26.46 24.70 -27.67
N LYS A 4 25.34 25.37 -27.84
CA LYS A 4 24.09 25.07 -27.14
C LYS A 4 23.07 24.54 -28.16
N SER A 5 22.45 23.44 -27.83
CA SER A 5 21.26 22.83 -28.47
C SER A 5 21.53 21.57 -29.27
N ASP A 6 21.46 20.40 -28.59
CA ASP A 6 20.88 19.19 -29.23
C ASP A 6 20.55 18.03 -28.28
N GLN A 7 20.11 18.29 -27.05
CA GLN A 7 19.78 17.21 -26.10
C GLN A 7 18.33 17.21 -25.54
N GLN A 8 17.36 17.88 -26.14
CA GLN A 8 16.01 17.97 -25.56
C GLN A 8 14.85 17.14 -26.16
N PRO A 9 14.86 16.48 -27.34
CA PRO A 9 13.66 15.75 -27.78
C PRO A 9 13.53 14.32 -27.23
N LYS A 10 14.63 13.64 -26.87
CA LYS A 10 14.59 12.21 -26.49
C LYS A 10 13.95 11.92 -25.13
N SER A 11 13.96 12.87 -24.18
CA SER A 11 13.38 12.68 -22.85
C SER A 11 11.84 12.76 -22.84
N GLY A 12 11.26 13.61 -23.70
CA GLY A 12 9.81 13.79 -23.83
C GLY A 12 9.12 12.55 -24.41
N ILE A 13 9.67 11.99 -25.49
CA ILE A 13 9.11 10.81 -26.16
C ILE A 13 9.14 9.59 -25.24
N ARG A 14 10.23 9.35 -24.52
CA ARG A 14 10.32 8.23 -23.54
C ARG A 14 9.30 8.36 -22.41
N ARG A 15 9.06 9.57 -21.91
CA ARG A 15 8.04 9.83 -20.88
C ARG A 15 6.63 9.61 -21.43
N LEU A 16 6.37 10.04 -22.66
CA LEU A 16 5.07 9.85 -23.31
C LEU A 16 4.80 8.36 -23.59
N ALA A 17 5.80 7.65 -24.11
CA ALA A 17 5.71 6.21 -24.33
C ALA A 17 5.47 5.41 -23.04
N GLY A 18 6.16 5.77 -21.93
CA GLY A 18 5.93 5.16 -20.63
C GLY A 18 4.52 5.39 -20.09
N LYS A 19 3.99 6.62 -20.23
CA LYS A 19 2.60 6.91 -19.86
C LYS A 19 1.61 6.15 -20.74
N ALA A 20 1.82 6.12 -22.06
CA ALA A 20 0.95 5.39 -22.98
C ALA A 20 0.92 3.89 -22.65
N LEU A 21 2.08 3.28 -22.39
CA LEU A 21 2.17 1.88 -21.96
C LEU A 21 1.39 1.63 -20.67
N LEU A 22 1.57 2.50 -19.66
CA LEU A 22 0.89 2.40 -18.36
C LEU A 22 -0.63 2.45 -18.53
N TRP A 23 -1.15 3.41 -19.30
CA TRP A 23 -2.58 3.54 -19.56
C TRP A 23 -3.13 2.40 -20.42
N SER A 24 -2.35 1.90 -21.40
CA SER A 24 -2.75 0.75 -22.20
C SER A 24 -2.85 -0.53 -21.36
N LEU A 25 -1.89 -0.75 -20.45
CA LEU A 25 -1.95 -1.87 -19.50
C LEU A 25 -3.16 -1.74 -18.58
N THR A 26 -3.42 -0.53 -18.06
CA THR A 26 -4.59 -0.27 -17.21
C THR A 26 -5.89 -0.54 -17.95
N ALA A 27 -6.02 -0.05 -19.18
CA ALA A 27 -7.20 -0.31 -20.03
C ALA A 27 -7.36 -1.80 -20.33
N GLY A 28 -6.28 -2.53 -20.59
CA GLY A 28 -6.28 -3.98 -20.76
C GLY A 28 -6.76 -4.72 -19.52
N CYS A 29 -6.35 -4.28 -18.32
CA CYS A 29 -6.82 -4.83 -17.05
C CYS A 29 -8.35 -4.66 -16.89
N PHE A 30 -8.86 -3.45 -17.12
CA PHE A 30 -10.30 -3.17 -17.04
C PHE A 30 -11.10 -3.95 -18.09
N TYR A 31 -10.57 -4.04 -19.32
CA TYR A 31 -11.20 -4.83 -20.37
C TYR A 31 -11.29 -6.32 -19.98
N LEU A 32 -10.25 -6.87 -19.40
CA LEU A 32 -10.26 -8.28 -18.95
C LEU A 32 -11.31 -8.52 -17.87
N VAL A 33 -11.41 -7.64 -16.87
CA VAL A 33 -12.44 -7.71 -15.83
C VAL A 33 -13.83 -7.61 -16.45
N TYR A 34 -14.05 -6.61 -17.32
CA TYR A 34 -15.31 -6.45 -18.06
C TYR A 34 -15.68 -7.71 -18.86
N ALA A 35 -14.75 -8.21 -19.68
CA ALA A 35 -15.01 -9.36 -20.54
C ALA A 35 -15.38 -10.62 -19.74
N ARG A 36 -14.70 -10.88 -18.62
CA ARG A 36 -14.99 -12.02 -17.75
C ARG A 36 -16.33 -11.88 -17.03
N THR A 37 -16.61 -10.69 -16.45
CA THR A 37 -17.89 -10.43 -15.77
C THR A 37 -19.06 -10.48 -16.76
N ASN A 38 -18.87 -9.92 -17.96
CA ASN A 38 -19.91 -9.98 -19.00
C ASN A 38 -20.16 -11.42 -19.51
N ALA A 39 -19.10 -12.23 -19.63
CA ALA A 39 -19.24 -13.63 -19.98
C ALA A 39 -19.96 -14.44 -18.89
N ALA A 40 -19.77 -14.12 -17.62
CA ALA A 40 -20.51 -14.73 -16.52
C ALA A 40 -21.98 -14.32 -16.53
N ALA A 41 -22.28 -13.04 -16.72
CA ALA A 41 -23.66 -12.53 -16.87
C ALA A 41 -24.40 -13.22 -18.02
N ALA A 42 -23.71 -13.38 -19.17
CA ALA A 42 -24.29 -14.06 -20.34
C ALA A 42 -24.60 -15.55 -20.09
N ARG A 43 -23.88 -16.25 -19.22
CA ARG A 43 -24.16 -17.63 -18.83
C ARG A 43 -25.47 -17.76 -18.01
N GLU A 44 -25.85 -16.68 -17.34
CA GLU A 44 -27.10 -16.60 -16.55
C GLU A 44 -28.24 -15.91 -17.30
N ASP A 45 -28.08 -15.67 -18.61
CA ASP A 45 -29.05 -14.93 -19.45
C ASP A 45 -29.36 -13.53 -18.89
N LYS A 46 -28.41 -12.89 -18.22
CA LYS A 46 -28.51 -11.55 -17.62
C LYS A 46 -27.71 -10.51 -18.39
N THR A 47 -28.18 -9.27 -18.32
CA THR A 47 -27.30 -8.13 -18.68
C THR A 47 -26.20 -7.93 -17.63
N LEU A 48 -25.08 -7.35 -18.03
CA LEU A 48 -23.99 -7.04 -17.09
C LEU A 48 -24.47 -6.22 -15.87
N LEU A 49 -25.34 -5.22 -16.12
CA LEU A 49 -25.85 -4.35 -15.05
C LEU A 49 -26.77 -5.12 -14.09
N THR A 50 -27.63 -5.99 -14.61
CA THR A 50 -28.50 -6.84 -13.77
C THR A 50 -27.64 -7.80 -12.94
N PHE A 51 -26.66 -8.46 -13.56
CA PHE A 51 -25.76 -9.39 -12.88
C PHE A 51 -25.01 -8.73 -11.71
N ILE A 52 -24.41 -7.55 -11.96
CA ILE A 52 -23.73 -6.78 -10.93
C ILE A 52 -24.72 -6.26 -9.87
N GLY A 53 -25.91 -5.81 -10.31
CA GLY A 53 -26.97 -5.34 -9.42
C GLY A 53 -27.43 -6.42 -8.44
N ASP A 54 -27.65 -7.64 -8.93
CA ASP A 54 -28.04 -8.80 -8.11
C ASP A 54 -26.96 -9.14 -7.08
N PHE A 55 -25.67 -9.13 -7.50
CA PHE A 55 -24.56 -9.37 -6.61
C PHE A 55 -24.52 -8.38 -5.43
N PHE A 56 -24.70 -7.08 -5.70
CA PHE A 56 -24.71 -6.07 -4.65
C PHE A 56 -26.01 -6.04 -3.85
N ALA A 57 -27.14 -6.43 -4.45
CA ALA A 57 -28.43 -6.52 -3.75
C ALA A 57 -28.48 -7.69 -2.75
N ALA A 58 -27.72 -8.75 -3.01
CA ALA A 58 -27.62 -9.90 -2.09
C ALA A 58 -26.84 -9.62 -0.81
N ALA A 59 -26.07 -8.53 -0.76
CA ALA A 59 -25.18 -8.22 0.35
C ALA A 59 -25.90 -7.64 1.57
N ASP A 60 -25.54 -8.09 2.76
CA ASP A 60 -25.90 -7.40 4.01
C ASP A 60 -24.99 -6.20 4.25
N TRP A 61 -25.39 -5.05 3.73
CA TRP A 61 -24.63 -3.81 3.83
C TRP A 61 -24.48 -3.30 5.27
N VAL A 62 -25.45 -3.56 6.14
CA VAL A 62 -25.37 -3.11 7.55
C VAL A 62 -24.28 -3.89 8.26
N LEU A 63 -24.29 -5.21 8.12
CA LEU A 63 -23.27 -6.06 8.72
C LEU A 63 -21.90 -5.80 8.11
N TRP A 64 -21.85 -5.55 6.80
CA TRP A 64 -20.61 -5.18 6.12
C TRP A 64 -20.02 -3.87 6.67
N LEU A 65 -20.83 -2.83 6.90
CA LEU A 65 -20.39 -1.59 7.54
C LEU A 65 -19.90 -1.83 8.96
N CYS A 66 -20.61 -2.69 9.74
CA CYS A 66 -20.20 -3.08 11.08
C CYS A 66 -18.84 -3.79 11.13
N VAL A 67 -18.41 -4.41 10.04
CA VAL A 67 -17.09 -5.02 9.89
C VAL A 67 -16.06 -4.01 9.40
N MET A 68 -16.40 -3.22 8.37
CA MET A 68 -15.46 -2.33 7.69
C MET A 68 -15.06 -1.10 8.49
N MET A 69 -15.99 -0.51 9.26
CA MET A 69 -15.68 0.68 10.08
C MET A 69 -14.68 0.38 11.20
N PRO A 70 -14.88 -0.65 12.06
CA PRO A 70 -13.90 -1.01 13.08
C PRO A 70 -12.56 -1.43 12.45
N TYR A 71 -12.57 -2.12 11.31
CA TYR A 71 -11.35 -2.47 10.59
C TYR A 71 -10.56 -1.23 10.18
N SER A 72 -11.21 -0.22 9.61
CA SER A 72 -10.54 1.01 9.17
C SER A 72 -9.94 1.78 10.36
N ILE A 73 -10.65 1.83 11.49
CA ILE A 73 -10.14 2.44 12.73
C ILE A 73 -8.94 1.66 13.27
N PHE A 74 -9.03 0.34 13.32
CA PHE A 74 -7.93 -0.52 13.77
C PHE A 74 -6.71 -0.36 12.88
N PHE A 75 -6.92 -0.38 11.55
CA PHE A 75 -5.84 -0.16 10.58
C PHE A 75 -5.12 1.17 10.85
N PHE A 76 -5.88 2.26 11.02
CA PHE A 76 -5.33 3.57 11.32
C PHE A 76 -4.47 3.56 12.59
N LEU A 77 -4.95 2.94 13.67
CA LEU A 77 -4.23 2.90 14.94
C LEU A 77 -2.94 2.09 14.85
N VAL A 78 -2.99 0.91 14.24
CA VAL A 78 -1.82 0.03 14.07
C VAL A 78 -0.80 0.66 13.10
N ASP A 79 -1.27 1.23 12.00
CA ASP A 79 -0.41 1.90 11.02
C ASP A 79 0.29 3.13 11.64
N THR A 80 -0.45 3.93 12.42
CA THR A 80 0.13 5.05 13.16
C THR A 80 1.14 4.56 14.21
N HIS A 81 0.86 3.45 14.90
CA HIS A 81 1.79 2.88 15.88
C HIS A 81 3.10 2.41 15.22
N ALA A 82 3.02 1.69 14.12
CA ALA A 82 4.20 1.25 13.39
C ALA A 82 5.02 2.44 12.88
N THR A 83 4.36 3.45 12.31
CA THR A 83 5.00 4.70 11.85
C THR A 83 5.69 5.43 13.02
N TRP A 84 5.02 5.56 14.16
CA TRP A 84 5.57 6.18 15.35
C TRP A 84 6.81 5.44 15.87
N ARG A 85 6.80 4.11 15.90
CA ARG A 85 7.97 3.30 16.30
C ARG A 85 9.17 3.57 15.42
N VAL A 86 8.96 3.56 14.10
CA VAL A 86 10.02 3.85 13.11
C VAL A 86 10.58 5.27 13.30
N VAL A 87 9.71 6.27 13.47
CA VAL A 87 10.14 7.65 13.73
C VAL A 87 10.93 7.75 15.03
N ARG A 88 10.50 7.09 16.10
CA ARG A 88 11.25 7.10 17.38
C ARG A 88 12.61 6.44 17.30
N TRP A 89 12.75 5.41 16.48
CA TRP A 89 14.02 4.68 16.35
C TRP A 89 15.04 5.40 15.48
N PHE A 90 14.59 5.99 14.38
CA PHE A 90 15.49 6.51 13.36
C PHE A 90 15.53 8.04 13.25
N ASN A 91 14.59 8.75 13.90
CA ASN A 91 14.51 10.19 13.82
C ASN A 91 14.60 10.86 15.20
N SER A 92 13.55 10.80 16.03
CA SER A 92 13.55 11.47 17.35
C SER A 92 12.77 10.67 18.40
N ARG A 93 13.42 10.45 19.55
CA ARG A 93 12.78 9.81 20.72
C ARG A 93 11.75 10.70 21.41
N ALA A 94 11.75 12.00 21.15
CA ALA A 94 10.83 12.96 21.74
C ALA A 94 9.41 12.85 21.17
N VAL A 95 9.23 12.26 19.97
CA VAL A 95 7.93 12.13 19.32
C VAL A 95 7.03 11.20 20.12
N ARG A 96 5.84 11.68 20.49
CA ARG A 96 4.83 10.90 21.23
C ARG A 96 3.83 10.29 20.25
N TYR A 97 3.28 9.14 20.61
CA TYR A 97 2.26 8.47 19.80
C TYR A 97 1.03 9.36 19.54
N ARG A 98 0.58 10.07 20.59
CA ARG A 98 -0.58 10.97 20.50
C ARG A 98 -0.38 12.12 19.51
N ASP A 99 0.84 12.60 19.37
CA ASP A 99 1.18 13.68 18.43
C ASP A 99 1.22 13.19 16.99
N MET A 100 1.48 11.90 16.80
CA MET A 100 1.48 11.26 15.47
C MET A 100 0.06 11.00 14.93
N LEU A 101 -0.94 10.79 15.79
CA LEU A 101 -2.31 10.46 15.36
C LEU A 101 -2.90 11.52 14.42
N PRO A 102 -2.93 12.83 14.76
CA PRO A 102 -3.50 13.84 13.89
C PRO A 102 -2.76 13.97 12.55
N ILE A 103 -1.44 13.90 12.60
CA ILE A 103 -0.60 14.04 11.41
C ILE A 103 -0.79 12.84 10.47
N ARG A 104 -0.80 11.61 11.02
CA ARG A 104 -1.01 10.40 10.21
C ARG A 104 -2.42 10.35 9.63
N ALA A 105 -3.43 10.70 10.42
CA ALA A 105 -4.81 10.80 9.95
C ALA A 105 -4.94 11.81 8.79
N SER A 106 -4.41 13.03 8.96
CA SER A 106 -4.46 14.07 7.93
C SER A 106 -3.69 13.67 6.66
N ALA A 107 -2.63 12.87 6.78
CA ALA A 107 -1.89 12.34 5.65
C ALA A 107 -2.76 11.46 4.73
N TYR A 108 -3.81 10.78 5.25
CA TYR A 108 -4.73 10.00 4.43
C TYR A 108 -5.56 10.88 3.48
N ILE A 109 -5.89 12.12 3.85
CA ILE A 109 -6.55 13.06 2.93
C ILE A 109 -5.66 13.34 1.72
N LEU A 110 -4.38 13.54 1.95
CA LEU A 110 -3.41 13.78 0.89
C LEU A 110 -3.15 12.52 0.06
N SER A 111 -3.27 11.36 0.69
CA SER A 111 -3.15 10.07 0.01
C SER A 111 -4.28 9.79 -0.98
N LEU A 112 -5.45 10.44 -0.85
CA LEU A 112 -6.51 10.44 -1.88
C LEU A 112 -6.01 10.94 -3.23
N ILE A 113 -5.11 11.94 -3.20
CA ILE A 113 -4.53 12.52 -4.42
C ILE A 113 -3.34 11.67 -4.86
N ASN A 114 -2.44 11.39 -3.94
CA ASN A 114 -1.25 10.56 -4.19
C ASN A 114 -0.65 10.10 -2.86
N GLU A 115 -0.39 8.80 -2.74
CA GLU A 115 0.19 8.19 -1.54
C GLU A 115 1.55 8.80 -1.15
N GLN A 116 2.36 9.18 -2.13
CA GLN A 116 3.67 9.80 -1.88
C GLN A 116 3.53 11.20 -1.26
N ILE A 117 2.48 11.94 -1.62
CA ILE A 117 2.18 13.25 -1.01
C ILE A 117 1.79 13.05 0.45
N GLY A 118 1.00 12.03 0.77
CA GLY A 118 0.67 11.67 2.16
C GLY A 118 1.92 11.34 2.99
N LYS A 119 2.86 10.59 2.44
CA LYS A 119 4.16 10.32 3.09
C LYS A 119 5.00 11.60 3.27
N GLY A 120 4.91 12.55 2.33
CA GLY A 120 5.56 13.86 2.41
C GLY A 120 5.06 14.73 3.57
N ALA A 121 3.76 14.67 3.88
CA ALA A 121 3.18 15.41 5.01
C ALA A 121 3.81 15.00 6.36
N MET A 122 4.09 13.71 6.55
CA MET A 122 4.79 13.21 7.72
C MET A 122 6.21 13.77 7.82
N SER A 123 6.92 13.83 6.70
CA SER A 123 8.27 14.40 6.65
C SER A 123 8.28 15.90 6.96
N LEU A 124 7.26 16.63 6.49
CA LEU A 124 7.10 18.05 6.79
C LEU A 124 6.84 18.29 8.29
N TYR A 125 6.00 17.47 8.92
CA TYR A 125 5.76 17.52 10.36
C TYR A 125 7.06 17.32 11.15
N LEU A 126 7.82 16.29 10.82
CA LEU A 126 9.09 16.00 11.49
C LEU A 126 10.11 17.11 11.31
N LEU A 127 10.16 17.72 10.13
CA LEU A 127 11.04 18.86 9.86
C LEU A 127 10.63 20.10 10.69
N ARG A 128 9.34 20.45 10.70
CA ARG A 128 8.88 21.69 11.36
C ARG A 128 8.84 21.58 12.88
N ARG A 129 8.45 20.42 13.42
CA ARG A 129 8.17 20.25 14.85
C ARG A 129 9.36 19.69 15.63
N HIS A 130 10.21 18.92 14.96
CA HIS A 130 11.32 18.21 15.61
C HIS A 130 12.68 18.54 14.98
N GLU A 131 12.73 19.52 14.05
CA GLU A 131 13.95 19.98 13.36
C GLU A 131 14.70 18.83 12.65
N ILE A 132 14.01 17.75 12.31
CA ILE A 132 14.60 16.60 11.64
C ILE A 132 14.80 16.92 10.17
N PRO A 133 16.01 16.78 9.62
CA PRO A 133 16.25 17.01 8.21
C PRO A 133 15.30 16.18 7.33
N GLY A 134 14.65 16.85 6.36
CA GLY A 134 13.59 16.22 5.54
C GLY A 134 14.01 14.92 4.89
N TRP A 135 15.26 14.79 4.42
CA TRP A 135 15.79 13.56 3.83
C TRP A 135 15.90 12.40 4.82
N GLN A 136 16.20 12.68 6.10
CA GLN A 136 16.21 11.64 7.14
C GLN A 136 14.79 11.17 7.46
N ALA A 137 13.82 12.10 7.52
CA ALA A 137 12.42 11.77 7.70
C ALA A 137 11.88 10.91 6.54
N ILE A 138 12.19 11.28 5.29
CA ILE A 138 11.86 10.49 4.10
C ILE A 138 12.50 9.11 4.16
N SER A 139 13.78 9.01 4.57
CA SER A 139 14.47 7.72 4.71
C SER A 139 13.70 6.74 5.60
N SER A 140 13.18 7.21 6.73
CA SER A 140 12.40 6.38 7.64
C SER A 140 11.07 5.92 7.03
N MET A 141 10.42 6.78 6.24
CA MET A 141 9.18 6.42 5.54
C MET A 141 9.43 5.44 4.39
N VAL A 142 10.56 5.57 3.69
CA VAL A 142 10.98 4.61 2.64
C VAL A 142 11.31 3.26 3.25
N LEU A 143 12.02 3.23 4.39
CA LEU A 143 12.29 1.99 5.13
C LEU A 143 10.99 1.29 5.54
N LEU A 144 10.03 2.06 6.11
CA LEU A 144 8.73 1.52 6.49
C LEU A 144 8.00 0.92 5.28
N GLY A 145 7.93 1.65 4.16
CA GLY A 145 7.28 1.16 2.93
C GLY A 145 7.96 -0.08 2.36
N MET A 146 9.29 -0.17 2.43
CA MET A 146 10.01 -1.38 2.01
C MET A 146 9.64 -2.57 2.90
N VAL A 147 9.57 -2.40 4.22
CA VAL A 147 9.17 -3.49 5.12
C VAL A 147 7.72 -3.92 4.89
N GLU A 148 6.83 -2.99 4.50
CA GLU A 148 5.45 -3.33 4.09
C GLU A 148 5.44 -4.26 2.87
N ILE A 149 6.23 -3.97 1.85
CA ILE A 149 6.36 -4.85 0.68
C ILE A 149 6.91 -6.22 1.08
N TYR A 150 7.96 -6.25 1.93
CA TYR A 150 8.49 -7.51 2.45
C TYR A 150 7.46 -8.30 3.26
N GLN A 151 6.65 -7.64 4.05
CA GLN A 151 5.56 -8.27 4.78
C GLN A 151 4.59 -8.97 3.82
N LEU A 152 4.15 -8.28 2.77
CA LEU A 152 3.27 -8.86 1.76
C LEU A 152 3.93 -10.07 1.08
N LEU A 153 5.22 -9.98 0.73
CA LEU A 153 5.96 -11.07 0.11
C LEU A 153 6.08 -12.29 1.03
N ILE A 154 6.38 -12.08 2.31
CA ILE A 154 6.50 -13.19 3.29
C ILE A 154 5.14 -13.86 3.50
N PHE A 155 4.06 -13.08 3.72
CA PHE A 155 2.73 -13.64 3.92
C PHE A 155 2.21 -14.31 2.64
N SER A 156 2.49 -13.75 1.45
CA SER A 156 2.22 -14.41 0.17
C SER A 156 2.95 -15.75 0.05
N ALA A 157 4.24 -15.76 0.37
CA ALA A 157 5.04 -16.99 0.28
C ALA A 157 4.51 -18.07 1.21
N VAL A 158 4.18 -17.71 2.45
CA VAL A 158 3.58 -18.63 3.43
C VAL A 158 2.21 -19.11 2.97
N GLY A 159 1.35 -18.19 2.52
CA GLY A 159 0.01 -18.53 2.03
C GLY A 159 0.05 -19.44 0.80
N VAL A 160 0.88 -19.09 -0.19
CA VAL A 160 1.06 -19.92 -1.40
C VAL A 160 1.65 -21.29 -1.06
N TRP A 161 2.60 -21.36 -0.14
CA TRP A 161 3.20 -22.63 0.30
C TRP A 161 2.17 -23.54 0.99
N LEU A 162 1.34 -22.98 1.88
CA LEU A 162 0.32 -23.74 2.62
C LEU A 162 -0.85 -24.19 1.73
N TYR A 163 -1.16 -23.41 0.69
CA TYR A 163 -2.32 -23.60 -0.18
C TYR A 163 -1.92 -23.68 -1.66
N TYR A 164 -0.78 -24.33 -1.95
CA TYR A 164 -0.17 -24.35 -3.29
C TYR A 164 -1.14 -24.87 -4.36
N ASP A 165 -1.78 -26.01 -4.11
CA ASP A 165 -2.68 -26.64 -5.06
C ASP A 165 -3.90 -25.75 -5.37
N LEU A 166 -4.38 -25.03 -4.37
CA LEU A 166 -5.47 -24.08 -4.53
C LEU A 166 -5.06 -22.90 -5.44
N VAL A 167 -3.86 -22.35 -5.24
CA VAL A 167 -3.34 -21.26 -6.07
C VAL A 167 -3.12 -21.71 -7.51
N VAL A 168 -2.59 -22.92 -7.72
CA VAL A 168 -2.40 -23.52 -9.04
C VAL A 168 -3.75 -23.72 -9.74
N ALA A 169 -4.73 -24.28 -9.05
CA ALA A 169 -6.07 -24.51 -9.60
C ALA A 169 -6.77 -23.20 -9.98
N ALA A 170 -6.77 -22.21 -9.08
CA ALA A 170 -7.40 -20.91 -9.32
C ALA A 170 -6.73 -20.14 -10.46
N SER A 171 -5.40 -20.30 -10.65
CA SER A 171 -4.64 -19.57 -11.66
C SER A 171 -4.25 -20.40 -12.88
N SER A 172 -4.98 -21.46 -13.19
CA SER A 172 -4.67 -22.39 -14.28
C SER A 172 -4.50 -21.74 -15.67
N GLN A 173 -5.19 -20.62 -15.91
CA GLN A 173 -5.10 -19.87 -17.16
C GLN A 173 -3.90 -18.90 -17.23
N VAL A 174 -3.31 -18.59 -16.09
CA VAL A 174 -2.13 -17.72 -15.96
C VAL A 174 -1.15 -18.45 -15.04
N ALA A 175 0.03 -18.77 -15.51
CA ALA A 175 1.03 -19.49 -14.70
C ALA A 175 1.50 -18.65 -13.49
N LEU A 176 0.56 -18.15 -12.69
CA LEU A 176 0.78 -17.22 -11.58
C LEU A 176 1.72 -17.82 -10.53
N HIS A 177 1.60 -19.12 -10.24
CA HIS A 177 2.48 -19.82 -9.32
C HIS A 177 3.96 -19.74 -9.73
N GLN A 178 4.28 -19.82 -11.04
CA GLN A 178 5.66 -19.72 -11.53
C GLN A 178 6.19 -18.29 -11.35
N ILE A 179 5.35 -17.29 -11.64
CA ILE A 179 5.69 -15.87 -11.44
C ILE A 179 5.95 -15.63 -9.95
N LEU A 180 5.08 -16.11 -9.07
CA LEU A 180 5.22 -15.92 -7.62
C LEU A 180 6.48 -16.58 -7.06
N ILE A 181 6.80 -17.83 -7.46
CA ILE A 181 8.04 -18.51 -7.04
C ILE A 181 9.25 -17.67 -7.44
N THR A 182 9.28 -17.17 -8.69
CA THR A 182 10.38 -16.32 -9.16
C THR A 182 10.49 -15.03 -8.33
N VAL A 183 9.36 -14.38 -8.05
CA VAL A 183 9.31 -13.16 -7.21
C VAL A 183 9.82 -13.45 -5.80
N PHE A 184 9.42 -14.58 -5.21
CA PHE A 184 9.86 -14.94 -3.85
C PHE A 184 11.35 -15.25 -3.79
N ILE A 185 11.91 -15.95 -4.79
CA ILE A 185 13.35 -16.21 -4.88
C ILE A 185 14.13 -14.90 -4.99
N VAL A 186 13.69 -13.98 -5.88
CA VAL A 186 14.33 -12.67 -6.03
C VAL A 186 14.25 -11.86 -4.74
N ALA A 187 13.08 -11.82 -4.09
CA ALA A 187 12.91 -11.12 -2.81
C ALA A 187 13.77 -11.72 -1.69
N ALA A 188 13.80 -13.04 -1.57
CA ALA A 188 14.63 -13.74 -0.58
C ALA A 188 16.13 -13.49 -0.81
N SER A 189 16.58 -13.42 -2.06
CA SER A 189 17.95 -13.11 -2.42
C SER A 189 18.30 -11.62 -2.19
N TYR A 190 17.35 -10.71 -2.43
CA TYR A 190 17.57 -9.28 -2.28
C TYR A 190 17.82 -8.88 -0.81
N PHE A 191 17.12 -9.47 0.15
CA PHE A 191 17.22 -9.07 1.55
C PHE A 191 18.62 -9.21 2.15
N PRO A 192 19.31 -10.36 2.01
CA PRO A 192 20.72 -10.49 2.42
C PRO A 192 21.65 -9.48 1.72
N VAL A 193 21.46 -9.29 0.42
CA VAL A 193 22.24 -8.31 -0.38
C VAL A 193 22.01 -6.90 0.13
N HIS A 194 20.76 -6.55 0.44
CA HIS A 194 20.39 -5.26 1.03
C HIS A 194 21.07 -5.04 2.39
N LEU A 195 21.00 -6.02 3.29
CA LEU A 195 21.67 -5.93 4.59
C LEU A 195 23.19 -5.81 4.42
N MET A 196 23.78 -6.60 3.52
CA MET A 196 25.21 -6.54 3.22
C MET A 196 25.61 -5.16 2.68
N LEU A 197 24.83 -4.58 1.77
CA LEU A 197 25.11 -3.25 1.22
C LEU A 197 25.15 -2.17 2.29
N PHE A 198 24.21 -2.16 3.22
CA PHE A 198 24.09 -1.10 4.23
C PHE A 198 24.87 -1.38 5.52
N ARG A 199 25.25 -2.63 5.81
CA ARG A 199 25.89 -3.02 7.07
C ARG A 199 27.33 -3.48 6.94
N SER A 200 27.75 -3.97 5.76
CA SER A 200 29.10 -4.45 5.55
C SER A 200 30.07 -3.30 5.30
N ASP A 201 31.29 -3.43 5.79
CA ASP A 201 32.38 -2.48 5.51
C ASP A 201 32.89 -2.58 4.06
N TRP A 202 32.57 -3.66 3.34
CA TRP A 202 32.95 -3.83 1.92
C TRP A 202 32.43 -2.73 1.01
N PHE A 203 31.31 -2.15 1.35
CA PHE A 203 30.68 -1.05 0.60
C PHE A 203 30.86 0.32 1.29
N ALA A 204 31.75 0.39 2.30
CA ALA A 204 32.11 1.66 2.91
C ALA A 204 32.76 2.57 1.87
N GLY A 205 32.24 3.80 1.73
CA GLY A 205 32.72 4.74 0.71
C GLY A 205 31.93 4.76 -0.60
N TRP A 206 30.92 3.92 -0.78
CA TRP A 206 30.01 4.10 -1.89
C TRP A 206 29.16 5.35 -1.68
N ARG A 207 29.32 6.37 -2.54
CA ARG A 207 28.59 7.66 -2.46
C ARG A 207 27.07 7.48 -2.43
N PHE A 208 26.54 6.42 -3.03
CA PHE A 208 25.13 6.07 -2.99
C PHE A 208 24.68 5.71 -1.56
N ARG A 209 25.44 4.86 -0.87
CA ARG A 209 25.17 4.43 0.52
C ARG A 209 25.15 5.61 1.49
N ASP A 210 26.04 6.57 1.29
CA ASP A 210 26.24 7.70 2.22
C ASP A 210 25.19 8.81 2.04
N ASN A 211 24.33 8.70 1.04
CA ASN A 211 23.24 9.63 0.85
C ASN A 211 22.31 9.65 2.09
N SER A 212 21.89 10.83 2.52
CA SER A 212 20.99 11.04 3.67
C SER A 212 19.63 10.33 3.49
N LEU A 213 19.21 10.08 2.25
CA LEU A 213 18.01 9.28 1.93
C LEU A 213 18.08 7.83 2.46
N PHE A 214 19.29 7.31 2.73
CA PHE A 214 19.50 5.97 3.26
C PHE A 214 19.93 5.96 4.73
N SER A 215 19.76 7.06 5.46
CA SER A 215 20.17 7.16 6.85
C SER A 215 19.51 6.12 7.76
N ALA A 216 18.20 5.89 7.62
CA ALA A 216 17.48 4.87 8.38
C ALA A 216 17.95 3.44 8.05
N PHE A 217 18.27 3.16 6.77
CA PHE A 217 18.79 1.86 6.35
C PHE A 217 20.15 1.54 6.93
N ARG A 218 21.04 2.54 7.04
CA ARG A 218 22.35 2.36 7.68
C ARG A 218 22.24 2.12 9.18
N GLN A 219 21.24 2.70 9.83
CA GLN A 219 21.01 2.54 11.26
C GLN A 219 20.26 1.26 11.60
N ALA A 220 19.35 0.80 10.73
CA ALA A 220 18.48 -0.34 10.96
C ALA A 220 19.29 -1.63 11.10
N ARG A 221 19.01 -2.40 12.15
CA ARG A 221 19.51 -3.77 12.36
C ARG A 221 18.51 -4.76 11.77
N ALA A 222 18.96 -6.00 11.52
CA ALA A 222 18.06 -7.05 11.05
C ALA A 222 16.82 -7.23 11.96
N LEU A 223 17.02 -7.10 13.28
CA LEU A 223 15.92 -7.16 14.25
C LEU A 223 14.89 -6.04 14.06
N ASP A 224 15.32 -4.83 13.66
CA ASP A 224 14.39 -3.71 13.46
C ASP A 224 13.43 -3.99 12.31
N TYR A 225 13.89 -4.62 11.23
CA TYR A 225 13.02 -5.06 10.14
C TYR A 225 11.96 -6.07 10.62
N VAL A 226 12.38 -7.07 11.42
CA VAL A 226 11.47 -8.05 12.00
C VAL A 226 10.45 -7.39 12.92
N LEU A 227 10.87 -6.48 13.78
CA LEU A 227 9.97 -5.78 14.70
C LEU A 227 8.98 -4.88 13.95
N ILE A 228 9.41 -4.15 12.91
CA ILE A 228 8.49 -3.33 12.10
C ILE A 228 7.47 -4.24 11.41
N LEU A 229 7.91 -5.37 10.85
CA LEU A 229 7.03 -6.36 10.25
C LEU A 229 6.00 -6.87 11.25
N LEU A 230 6.41 -7.23 12.46
CA LEU A 230 5.50 -7.68 13.52
C LEU A 230 4.51 -6.61 13.95
N PHE A 231 4.91 -5.33 14.02
CA PHE A 231 3.98 -4.23 14.33
C PHE A 231 2.95 -3.99 13.23
N LYS A 232 3.28 -4.30 11.98
CA LYS A 232 2.37 -4.17 10.84
C LYS A 232 1.54 -5.44 10.57
N ALA A 233 2.00 -6.61 11.03
CA ALA A 233 1.33 -7.88 10.79
C ALA A 233 -0.16 -7.93 11.21
N PRO A 234 -0.59 -7.33 12.34
CA PRO A 234 -1.98 -7.31 12.71
C PRO A 234 -2.90 -6.67 11.66
N ASN A 235 -2.43 -5.64 10.93
CA ASN A 235 -3.21 -5.03 9.86
C ASN A 235 -3.50 -5.99 8.73
N LEU A 236 -2.49 -6.75 8.29
CA LEU A 236 -2.66 -7.71 7.20
C LEU A 236 -3.52 -8.91 7.62
N LEU A 237 -3.30 -9.44 8.82
CA LEU A 237 -4.09 -10.56 9.33
C LEU A 237 -5.56 -10.18 9.52
N LEU A 238 -5.81 -8.97 10.06
CA LEU A 238 -7.18 -8.48 10.18
C LEU A 238 -7.78 -8.19 8.80
N ALA A 239 -7.00 -7.69 7.84
CA ALA A 239 -7.46 -7.55 6.45
C ALA A 239 -7.92 -8.90 5.88
N VAL A 240 -7.11 -9.97 6.03
CA VAL A 240 -7.48 -11.32 5.59
C VAL A 240 -8.83 -11.75 6.20
N LEU A 241 -9.02 -11.56 7.51
CA LEU A 241 -10.27 -11.88 8.18
C LEU A 241 -11.44 -11.06 7.64
N VAL A 242 -11.26 -9.74 7.53
CA VAL A 242 -12.31 -8.81 7.08
C VAL A 242 -12.72 -9.07 5.63
N TYR A 243 -11.77 -9.31 4.74
CA TYR A 243 -12.07 -9.66 3.35
C TYR A 243 -12.76 -11.03 3.25
N THR A 244 -12.37 -12.01 4.09
CA THR A 244 -13.08 -13.29 4.18
C THR A 244 -14.53 -13.08 4.59
N LEU A 245 -14.77 -12.34 5.68
CA LEU A 245 -16.13 -12.06 6.15
C LEU A 245 -16.93 -11.27 5.11
N SER A 246 -16.34 -10.25 4.52
CA SER A 246 -17.01 -9.41 3.51
C SER A 246 -17.43 -10.23 2.30
N LEU A 247 -16.56 -11.07 1.73
CA LEU A 247 -16.92 -11.93 0.59
C LEU A 247 -18.07 -12.89 0.92
N ASN A 248 -18.04 -13.48 2.12
CA ASN A 248 -19.16 -14.34 2.55
C ASN A 248 -20.47 -13.56 2.70
N LEU A 249 -20.45 -12.29 3.10
CA LEU A 249 -21.63 -11.42 3.13
C LEU A 249 -22.16 -11.09 1.73
N PHE A 250 -21.32 -11.17 0.72
CA PHE A 250 -21.68 -11.03 -0.70
C PHE A 250 -21.95 -12.40 -1.37
N SER A 251 -22.22 -13.43 -0.60
CA SER A 251 -22.52 -14.78 -1.09
C SER A 251 -21.38 -15.44 -1.89
N VAL A 252 -20.14 -14.96 -1.71
CA VAL A 252 -18.93 -15.60 -2.26
C VAL A 252 -18.29 -16.45 -1.17
N PRO A 253 -18.47 -17.79 -1.20
CA PRO A 253 -17.94 -18.66 -0.17
C PRO A 253 -16.41 -18.71 -0.23
N VAL A 254 -15.76 -18.25 0.81
CA VAL A 254 -14.30 -18.26 0.92
C VAL A 254 -13.86 -18.56 2.35
N ALA A 255 -12.86 -19.41 2.49
CA ALA A 255 -12.26 -19.73 3.77
C ALA A 255 -11.13 -18.74 4.11
N PHE A 256 -10.88 -18.54 5.42
CA PHE A 256 -9.76 -17.69 5.88
C PHE A 256 -8.40 -18.10 5.29
N GLY A 257 -8.14 -19.42 5.21
CA GLY A 257 -6.88 -19.93 4.63
C GLY A 257 -6.73 -19.61 3.15
N GLN A 258 -7.80 -19.67 2.38
CA GLN A 258 -7.82 -19.29 0.98
C GLN A 258 -7.51 -17.78 0.84
N MET A 259 -8.14 -16.94 1.65
CA MET A 259 -7.84 -15.51 1.67
C MET A 259 -6.42 -15.19 2.15
N LEU A 260 -5.87 -15.99 3.07
CA LEU A 260 -4.47 -15.86 3.49
C LEU A 260 -3.51 -16.11 2.31
N ALA A 261 -3.85 -17.04 1.41
CA ALA A 261 -3.06 -17.28 0.21
C ALA A 261 -3.25 -16.19 -0.86
N PHE A 262 -4.47 -15.69 -1.03
CA PHE A 262 -4.81 -14.82 -2.15
C PHE A 262 -4.59 -13.34 -1.85
N LEU A 263 -5.03 -12.83 -0.70
CA LEU A 263 -5.06 -11.40 -0.41
C LEU A 263 -3.67 -10.75 -0.40
N PRO A 264 -2.60 -11.32 0.20
CA PRO A 264 -1.28 -10.71 0.14
C PRO A 264 -0.75 -10.63 -1.30
N VAL A 265 -1.03 -11.63 -2.15
CA VAL A 265 -0.66 -11.62 -3.58
C VAL A 265 -1.40 -10.47 -4.31
N ILE A 266 -2.69 -10.30 -4.05
CA ILE A 266 -3.50 -9.23 -4.59
C ILE A 266 -2.96 -7.86 -4.16
N PHE A 267 -2.57 -7.73 -2.89
CA PHE A 267 -2.00 -6.47 -2.38
C PHE A 267 -0.61 -6.16 -2.96
N ILE A 268 0.21 -7.16 -3.28
CA ILE A 268 1.44 -6.94 -4.05
C ILE A 268 1.11 -6.35 -5.43
N ALA A 269 0.09 -6.87 -6.10
CA ALA A 269 -0.35 -6.34 -7.39
C ALA A 269 -0.98 -4.94 -7.26
N ALA A 270 -1.65 -4.64 -6.13
CA ALA A 270 -2.14 -3.29 -5.83
C ALA A 270 -1.01 -2.28 -5.62
N ALA A 271 0.15 -2.73 -5.12
CA ALA A 271 1.33 -1.89 -4.93
C ALA A 271 2.05 -1.53 -6.24
N LEU A 272 1.72 -2.18 -7.36
CA LEU A 272 2.23 -1.80 -8.67
C LEU A 272 1.74 -0.39 -9.05
N PRO A 273 2.55 0.42 -9.75
CA PRO A 273 2.20 1.79 -10.09
C PRO A 273 1.20 1.88 -11.27
N LEU A 274 0.16 1.05 -11.22
CA LEU A 274 -0.96 1.06 -12.18
C LEU A 274 -2.10 1.92 -11.65
N PRO A 275 -2.68 2.82 -12.48
CA PRO A 275 -3.86 3.59 -12.09
C PRO A 275 -4.99 2.70 -11.58
N PHE A 276 -5.72 3.18 -10.57
CA PHE A 276 -6.86 2.50 -9.96
C PHE A 276 -6.59 1.09 -9.44
N HIS A 277 -5.32 0.79 -9.07
CA HIS A 277 -4.91 -0.55 -8.64
C HIS A 277 -5.32 -1.67 -9.62
N ALA A 278 -5.23 -1.38 -10.93
CA ALA A 278 -5.73 -2.26 -11.99
C ALA A 278 -5.12 -3.69 -11.93
N GLY A 279 -3.89 -3.83 -11.45
CA GLY A 279 -3.28 -5.14 -11.21
C GLY A 279 -4.02 -5.98 -10.18
N ALA A 280 -4.49 -5.35 -9.09
CA ALA A 280 -5.29 -6.04 -8.08
C ALA A 280 -6.65 -6.50 -8.64
N LEU A 281 -7.31 -5.64 -9.43
CA LEU A 281 -8.59 -5.99 -10.07
C LEU A 281 -8.49 -7.26 -10.90
N VAL A 282 -7.43 -7.37 -11.69
CA VAL A 282 -7.16 -8.58 -12.49
C VAL A 282 -6.94 -9.79 -11.61
N LEU A 283 -6.13 -9.67 -10.54
CA LEU A 283 -5.86 -10.79 -9.66
C LEU A 283 -7.10 -11.24 -8.89
N TRP A 284 -7.98 -10.33 -8.49
CA TRP A 284 -9.28 -10.69 -7.93
C TRP A 284 -10.06 -11.57 -8.90
N THR A 285 -10.17 -11.14 -10.16
CA THR A 285 -10.90 -11.89 -11.20
C THR A 285 -10.24 -13.21 -11.58
N VAL A 286 -8.90 -13.30 -11.53
CA VAL A 286 -8.13 -14.52 -11.84
C VAL A 286 -8.23 -15.56 -10.73
N LEU A 287 -8.09 -15.12 -9.47
CA LEU A 287 -8.09 -16.00 -8.30
C LEU A 287 -9.50 -16.45 -7.88
N PHE A 288 -10.54 -15.79 -8.38
CA PHE A 288 -11.95 -16.15 -8.18
C PHE A 288 -12.63 -16.38 -9.54
N PRO A 289 -12.23 -17.44 -10.29
CA PRO A 289 -12.72 -17.65 -11.67
C PRO A 289 -14.22 -17.89 -11.75
N ASP A 290 -14.84 -18.44 -10.70
CA ASP A 290 -16.28 -18.70 -10.62
C ASP A 290 -17.08 -17.46 -10.18
N PHE A 291 -16.41 -16.42 -9.67
CA PHE A 291 -17.00 -15.17 -9.17
C PHE A 291 -16.27 -13.95 -9.73
N PRO A 292 -16.31 -13.70 -11.06
CA PRO A 292 -15.55 -12.61 -11.68
C PRO A 292 -15.99 -11.22 -11.21
N GLU A 293 -17.21 -11.05 -10.66
CA GLU A 293 -17.74 -9.84 -10.03
C GLU A 293 -16.95 -9.41 -8.77
N VAL A 294 -16.19 -10.32 -8.18
CA VAL A 294 -15.27 -9.99 -7.06
C VAL A 294 -14.23 -8.95 -7.46
N GLY A 295 -13.89 -8.85 -8.75
CA GLY A 295 -13.09 -7.74 -9.26
C GLY A 295 -13.74 -6.38 -9.00
N ILE A 296 -15.06 -6.27 -9.20
CA ILE A 296 -15.84 -5.04 -8.95
C ILE A 296 -16.03 -4.82 -7.45
N PHE A 297 -16.30 -5.88 -6.68
CA PHE A 297 -16.33 -5.84 -5.22
C PHE A 297 -15.05 -5.19 -4.64
N SER A 298 -13.89 -5.51 -5.19
CA SER A 298 -12.62 -4.96 -4.73
C SER A 298 -12.55 -3.43 -4.86
N LEU A 299 -13.19 -2.84 -5.88
CA LEU A 299 -13.30 -1.38 -6.02
C LEU A 299 -14.14 -0.77 -4.90
N VAL A 300 -15.26 -1.43 -4.53
CA VAL A 300 -16.11 -0.98 -3.41
C VAL A 300 -15.32 -1.02 -2.10
N MET A 301 -14.63 -2.13 -1.82
CA MET A 301 -13.78 -2.27 -0.63
C MET A 301 -12.71 -1.19 -0.56
N HIS A 302 -11.99 -0.99 -1.67
CA HIS A 302 -10.94 0.02 -1.74
C HIS A 302 -11.48 1.44 -1.58
N THR A 303 -12.54 1.78 -2.31
CA THR A 303 -13.16 3.12 -2.25
C THR A 303 -13.67 3.44 -0.86
N PHE A 304 -14.35 2.49 -0.22
CA PHE A 304 -14.79 2.65 1.17
C PHE A 304 -13.61 2.88 2.11
N PHE A 305 -12.61 2.01 2.05
CA PHE A 305 -11.45 2.07 2.92
C PHE A 305 -10.71 3.42 2.81
N VAL A 306 -10.45 3.87 1.60
CA VAL A 306 -9.74 5.14 1.35
C VAL A 306 -10.60 6.33 1.77
N SER A 307 -11.90 6.33 1.45
CA SER A 307 -12.83 7.39 1.84
C SER A 307 -13.02 7.47 3.36
N PHE A 308 -13.16 6.34 4.03
CA PHE A 308 -13.35 6.32 5.48
C PHE A 308 -12.08 6.77 6.22
N ASN A 309 -10.89 6.36 5.76
CA ASN A 309 -9.64 6.87 6.32
C ASN A 309 -9.45 8.38 6.07
N ALA A 310 -9.91 8.90 4.94
CA ALA A 310 -9.94 10.34 4.70
C ALA A 310 -10.91 11.07 5.62
N LEU A 311 -12.06 10.48 5.95
CA LEU A 311 -12.99 11.03 6.96
C LEU A 311 -12.33 11.07 8.35
N ILE A 312 -11.62 10.00 8.76
CA ILE A 312 -10.79 10.05 9.97
C ILE A 312 -9.81 11.22 9.89
N GLY A 313 -9.16 11.40 8.74
CA GLY A 313 -8.26 12.53 8.49
C GLY A 313 -8.93 13.90 8.67
N LEU A 314 -10.14 14.08 8.17
CA LEU A 314 -10.90 15.33 8.33
C LEU A 314 -11.21 15.64 9.79
N VAL A 315 -11.55 14.64 10.59
CA VAL A 315 -11.80 14.80 12.04
C VAL A 315 -10.54 15.29 12.76
N PHE A 316 -9.37 14.80 12.38
CA PHE A 316 -8.10 15.18 13.00
C PHE A 316 -7.43 16.41 12.37
N LEU A 317 -7.93 16.91 11.23
CA LEU A 317 -7.31 18.01 10.48
C LEU A 317 -7.13 19.29 11.30
N PRO A 318 -8.11 19.77 12.11
CA PRO A 318 -7.91 20.96 12.94
C PRO A 318 -6.76 20.79 13.93
N LEU A 319 -6.64 19.61 14.53
CA LEU A 319 -5.58 19.31 15.50
C LEU A 319 -4.20 19.22 14.81
N ALA A 320 -4.15 18.63 13.61
CA ALA A 320 -2.93 18.57 12.81
C ALA A 320 -2.46 19.98 12.39
N ASN A 321 -3.38 20.85 11.98
CA ASN A 321 -3.06 22.22 11.61
C ASN A 321 -2.50 23.01 12.79
N ARG A 322 -3.11 22.88 13.96
CA ARG A 322 -2.56 23.51 15.19
C ARG A 322 -1.14 23.03 15.48
N GLN A 323 -0.88 21.74 15.41
CA GLN A 323 0.46 21.19 15.63
C GLN A 323 1.48 21.65 14.58
N LEU A 324 1.06 21.97 13.35
CA LEU A 324 1.96 22.37 12.28
C LEU A 324 2.20 23.89 12.23
N PHE A 325 1.23 24.71 12.64
CA PHE A 325 1.23 26.13 12.33
C PHE A 325 1.10 27.08 13.54
N ASP A 326 0.42 26.71 14.65
CA ASP A 326 0.14 27.64 15.75
C ASP A 326 1.37 28.02 16.60
N GLU A 327 2.42 27.18 16.64
CA GLU A 327 3.65 27.54 17.37
C GLU A 327 4.64 28.38 16.53
N ALA A 328 4.48 28.44 15.22
CA ALA A 328 5.28 29.36 14.39
C ALA A 328 4.95 30.83 14.70
N THR A 329 3.76 31.10 15.20
CA THR A 329 3.32 32.47 15.55
C THR A 329 3.91 32.94 16.89
N SER A 330 4.18 32.06 17.83
CA SER A 330 4.76 32.41 19.14
C SER A 330 6.25 32.75 19.06
N VAL A 331 7.01 32.18 18.13
CA VAL A 331 8.44 32.47 17.95
C VAL A 331 8.63 33.82 17.26
N VAL A 332 7.72 34.20 16.35
CA VAL A 332 7.78 35.51 15.68
C VAL A 332 7.33 36.64 16.60
N ALA A 333 6.39 36.38 17.53
CA ALA A 333 5.96 37.37 18.51
C ALA A 333 7.00 37.64 19.64
N GLY A 334 7.83 36.64 19.96
CA GLY A 334 8.89 36.78 20.99
C GLY A 334 10.21 37.44 20.52
N VAL A 335 10.29 37.84 19.25
CA VAL A 335 11.47 38.53 18.69
C VAL A 335 11.20 40.05 18.57
N GLN A 336 10.01 40.54 18.94
CA GLN A 336 9.66 41.97 18.89
C GLN A 336 9.63 42.67 20.28
N ASP A 337 9.99 42.00 21.33
CA ASP A 337 10.25 42.56 22.66
C ASP A 337 11.76 42.44 22.99
#